data_39a978aab85ba078122ed90de57ee0c2
#
_entry.id   39a978aab85ba078122ed90de57ee0c2
#
_cell.length_a   1.000
_cell.length_b   1.000
_cell.length_c   1.000
_cell.angle_alpha   90.00
_cell.angle_beta   90.00
_cell.angle_gamma   90.00
#
_symmetry.space_group_name_H-M   'P 1'
#
loop_
_entity.id
_entity.type
_entity.pdbx_description
1 polymer ?
#
loop_
_entity_poly.entity_id
_entity_poly.type
_entity_poly.pdbx_seq_one_letter_code
_entity_poly.pdbx_strand_id
1 'polypeptide(L)'
;MKALLEKLHLADVNAGACSGVDGWIKDPQGKELISYNPTTGEPIATVIQASSTAYETVITRAFDSFMQWRTVPAPKRGLVVRDLGNALREAQEPLGELVSLEMGKIRAEGLGEVQEMIDICDFAIGLSRQLYGLSMHSERPGHRMYEQWHPLGVIGIITSFNFPTAVWAWNSAIAAVAGDTMVWKPSSSTPLTAIAVQHICNQVMADYGYDSLFTLAIGSGSVVGEAMLNDPRLPLISFTGSVSVGRRVAEAVARRLGRTILELGGNNGIIVTEDADLNLAVRAVLFGAVGTAGQRCTTTRRLIVHKSIVNELVDRLKKAYGQVRIGDPLDPDVLMGPLVDGAAVREMMAAIDTAKANGGEIVFGGHALPEMGPNFVEPTIIRMPEQTPLVCEETFAPILYIMQYETLEEAIAIHNGVPQGLSSAMFTTNLLKAEHFLSAQGSDCGIANVNIGTSGAEIGGAFGGEKETGGGRESGSDAWKAYMRRQTNTINWSKELPLAQGIKFGD
;
A
#
# COMPACT_ATOMS: atom_id res chain seq x y z
N MET A 1 13.76 -18.70 14.81
CA MET A 1 12.30 -18.64 14.69
C MET A 1 11.61 -18.57 16.07
N LYS A 2 11.61 -19.59 16.93
CA LYS A 2 10.87 -19.58 18.21
C LYS A 2 11.14 -18.35 19.09
N ALA A 3 12.40 -18.00 19.32
CA ALA A 3 12.76 -16.82 20.11
C ALA A 3 12.29 -15.48 19.49
N LEU A 4 12.15 -15.41 18.16
CA LEU A 4 11.60 -14.25 17.47
C LEU A 4 10.09 -14.14 17.73
N LEU A 5 9.35 -15.26 17.63
CA LEU A 5 7.91 -15.28 17.89
C LEU A 5 7.59 -14.89 19.35
N GLU A 6 8.36 -15.44 20.31
CA GLU A 6 8.21 -15.11 21.75
C GLU A 6 8.44 -13.62 22.04
N LYS A 7 9.44 -12.98 21.40
CA LYS A 7 9.69 -11.52 21.53
C LYS A 7 8.53 -10.67 21.05
N LEU A 8 7.73 -11.18 20.11
CA LEU A 8 6.57 -10.49 19.53
C LEU A 8 5.23 -10.97 20.11
N HIS A 9 5.27 -11.71 21.22
CA HIS A 9 4.09 -12.27 21.88
C HIS A 9 3.27 -13.22 21.02
N LEU A 10 3.91 -13.90 20.06
CA LEU A 10 3.29 -14.90 19.18
C LEU A 10 3.47 -16.32 19.76
N ALA A 11 2.40 -17.10 19.69
CA ALA A 11 2.36 -18.50 20.10
C ALA A 11 2.30 -19.44 18.87
N ASP A 12 2.37 -20.77 19.11
CA ASP A 12 2.17 -21.76 18.05
C ASP A 12 0.76 -21.69 17.45
N VAL A 13 -0.25 -21.30 18.27
CA VAL A 13 -1.63 -21.05 17.84
C VAL A 13 -2.07 -19.68 18.37
N ASN A 14 -2.48 -18.80 17.48
CA ASN A 14 -2.84 -17.41 17.79
C ASN A 14 -4.30 -17.14 17.48
N ALA A 15 -4.93 -16.25 18.23
CA ALA A 15 -6.26 -15.72 17.90
C ALA A 15 -6.15 -14.74 16.72
N GLY A 16 -7.01 -14.87 15.72
CA GLY A 16 -7.07 -14.00 14.56
C GLY A 16 -8.00 -12.80 14.70
N ALA A 17 -8.67 -12.65 15.85
CA ALA A 17 -9.52 -11.50 16.13
C ALA A 17 -9.13 -10.85 17.45
N CYS A 18 -9.05 -9.50 17.45
CA CYS A 18 -8.79 -8.69 18.62
C CYS A 18 -9.67 -7.45 18.59
N SER A 19 -10.49 -7.29 19.61
CA SER A 19 -11.39 -6.14 19.75
C SER A 19 -10.79 -4.98 20.54
N GLY A 20 -9.49 -5.02 20.88
CA GLY A 20 -8.77 -3.99 21.63
C GLY A 20 -7.95 -4.56 22.78
N VAL A 21 -7.66 -3.74 23.79
CA VAL A 21 -6.89 -4.13 24.98
C VAL A 21 -7.57 -5.32 25.68
N ASP A 22 -6.78 -6.37 25.96
CA ASP A 22 -7.29 -7.65 26.52
C ASP A 22 -8.43 -8.31 25.71
N GLY A 23 -8.65 -7.83 24.49
CA GLY A 23 -9.77 -8.19 23.63
C GLY A 23 -9.49 -9.32 22.63
N TRP A 24 -8.48 -10.17 22.85
CA TRP A 24 -8.24 -11.34 22.00
C TRP A 24 -9.38 -12.35 22.09
N ILE A 25 -9.98 -12.68 20.96
CA ILE A 25 -11.16 -13.53 20.86
C ILE A 25 -10.74 -14.97 20.53
N LYS A 26 -10.94 -15.87 21.48
CA LYS A 26 -10.83 -17.32 21.24
C LYS A 26 -12.09 -17.80 20.52
N ASP A 27 -12.06 -17.78 19.19
CA ASP A 27 -13.23 -18.07 18.37
C ASP A 27 -13.38 -19.59 18.13
N PRO A 28 -14.38 -20.25 18.72
CA PRO A 28 -14.58 -21.70 18.55
C PRO A 28 -15.12 -22.07 17.15
N GLN A 29 -15.56 -21.10 16.36
CA GLN A 29 -16.05 -21.27 14.99
C GLN A 29 -15.00 -20.88 13.94
N GLY A 30 -13.86 -20.35 14.38
CA GLY A 30 -12.77 -19.92 13.52
C GLY A 30 -12.09 -21.12 12.84
N LYS A 31 -11.83 -20.96 11.55
CA LYS A 31 -11.03 -21.94 10.80
C LYS A 31 -9.55 -21.70 11.02
N GLU A 32 -8.77 -22.75 11.02
CA GLU A 32 -7.32 -22.65 11.05
C GLU A 32 -6.78 -22.02 9.76
N LEU A 33 -5.80 -21.17 9.92
CA LEU A 33 -4.98 -20.58 8.87
C LEU A 33 -3.52 -20.79 9.26
N ILE A 34 -2.77 -21.50 8.44
CA ILE A 34 -1.35 -21.74 8.67
C ILE A 34 -0.55 -20.68 7.92
N SER A 35 0.31 -19.98 8.65
CA SER A 35 1.33 -19.11 8.06
C SER A 35 2.56 -19.94 7.72
N TYR A 36 3.08 -19.77 6.50
CA TYR A 36 4.22 -20.51 5.98
C TYR A 36 5.42 -19.59 5.73
N ASN A 37 6.61 -20.12 5.95
CA ASN A 37 7.84 -19.49 5.51
C ASN A 37 8.01 -19.73 3.99
N PRO A 38 7.97 -18.71 3.14
CA PRO A 38 8.09 -18.88 1.70
C PRO A 38 9.47 -19.40 1.25
N THR A 39 10.51 -19.23 2.09
CA THR A 39 11.87 -19.73 1.83
C THR A 39 11.93 -21.24 1.87
N THR A 40 11.30 -21.86 2.87
CA THR A 40 11.39 -23.30 3.14
C THR A 40 10.12 -24.07 2.80
N GLY A 41 8.98 -23.38 2.71
CA GLY A 41 7.66 -24.00 2.62
C GLY A 41 7.13 -24.57 3.94
N GLU A 42 7.88 -24.42 5.04
CA GLU A 42 7.51 -24.96 6.35
C GLU A 42 6.55 -24.03 7.10
N PRO A 43 5.65 -24.57 7.94
CA PRO A 43 4.76 -23.78 8.75
C PRO A 43 5.53 -22.96 9.80
N ILE A 44 5.09 -21.72 10.03
CA ILE A 44 5.61 -20.84 11.09
C ILE A 44 4.74 -20.98 12.34
N ALA A 45 3.44 -20.71 12.20
CA ALA A 45 2.44 -20.81 13.26
C ALA A 45 1.02 -20.88 12.67
N THR A 46 0.04 -21.21 13.52
CA THR A 46 -1.37 -21.27 13.17
C THR A 46 -2.12 -20.04 13.72
N VAL A 47 -3.09 -19.55 12.95
CA VAL A 47 -4.01 -18.48 13.35
C VAL A 47 -5.44 -19.00 13.26
N ILE A 48 -6.22 -18.83 14.33
CA ILE A 48 -7.66 -19.11 14.31
C ILE A 48 -8.38 -17.89 13.75
N GLN A 49 -8.90 -18.01 12.55
CA GLN A 49 -9.57 -16.93 11.82
C GLN A 49 -10.82 -16.42 12.55
N ALA A 50 -11.13 -15.15 12.39
CA ALA A 50 -12.37 -14.56 12.84
C ALA A 50 -13.57 -15.16 12.08
N SER A 51 -14.60 -15.61 12.82
CA SER A 51 -15.93 -15.84 12.28
C SER A 51 -16.73 -14.55 12.12
N SER A 52 -17.91 -14.62 11.55
CA SER A 52 -18.83 -13.47 11.49
C SER A 52 -19.22 -12.95 12.88
N THR A 53 -19.31 -13.83 13.88
CA THR A 53 -19.60 -13.45 15.28
C THR A 53 -18.44 -12.70 15.92
N ALA A 54 -17.20 -13.17 15.70
CA ALA A 54 -16.00 -12.46 16.17
C ALA A 54 -15.87 -11.09 15.50
N TYR A 55 -16.11 -11.00 14.18
CA TYR A 55 -16.13 -9.72 13.46
C TYR A 55 -17.17 -8.76 14.05
N GLU A 56 -18.39 -9.22 14.34
CA GLU A 56 -19.43 -8.37 14.95
C GLU A 56 -19.00 -7.80 16.31
N THR A 57 -18.29 -8.59 17.10
CA THR A 57 -17.72 -8.12 18.38
C THR A 57 -16.66 -7.04 18.13
N VAL A 58 -15.75 -7.26 17.17
CA VAL A 58 -14.68 -6.32 16.83
C VAL A 58 -15.24 -4.99 16.35
N ILE A 59 -16.16 -4.99 15.39
CA ILE A 59 -16.70 -3.75 14.82
C ILE A 59 -17.57 -2.98 15.83
N THR A 60 -18.32 -3.67 16.68
CA THR A 60 -19.12 -3.03 17.73
C THR A 60 -18.23 -2.29 18.72
N ARG A 61 -17.17 -2.93 19.20
CA ARG A 61 -16.19 -2.30 20.12
C ARG A 61 -15.47 -1.12 19.47
N ALA A 62 -15.06 -1.24 18.20
CA ALA A 62 -14.45 -0.15 17.47
C ALA A 62 -15.42 1.04 17.32
N PHE A 63 -16.70 0.79 17.06
CA PHE A 63 -17.72 1.85 16.97
C PHE A 63 -17.97 2.53 18.32
N ASP A 64 -18.09 1.79 19.40
CA ASP A 64 -18.27 2.36 20.74
C ASP A 64 -17.06 3.22 21.14
N SER A 65 -15.84 2.77 20.82
CA SER A 65 -14.61 3.54 21.02
C SER A 65 -14.57 4.81 20.17
N PHE A 66 -15.04 4.75 18.91
CA PHE A 66 -15.15 5.93 18.05
C PHE A 66 -16.02 7.03 18.68
N MET A 67 -17.13 6.68 19.33
CA MET A 67 -18.02 7.68 19.96
C MET A 67 -17.32 8.49 21.05
N GLN A 68 -16.26 7.95 21.67
CA GLN A 68 -15.43 8.64 22.65
C GLN A 68 -14.24 9.33 21.96
N TRP A 69 -13.50 8.61 21.09
CA TRP A 69 -12.27 9.09 20.45
C TRP A 69 -12.49 10.34 19.61
N ARG A 70 -13.59 10.46 18.88
CA ARG A 70 -13.93 11.63 18.07
C ARG A 70 -14.04 12.96 18.87
N THR A 71 -14.19 12.88 20.18
CA THR A 71 -14.27 14.04 21.06
C THR A 71 -12.91 14.46 21.65
N VAL A 72 -11.89 13.60 21.51
CA VAL A 72 -10.54 13.88 21.97
C VAL A 72 -9.89 14.91 21.05
N PRO A 73 -9.30 16.01 21.56
CA PRO A 73 -8.64 17.00 20.71
C PRO A 73 -7.51 16.38 19.87
N ALA A 74 -7.41 16.76 18.58
CA ALA A 74 -6.45 16.18 17.64
C ALA A 74 -4.99 16.16 18.17
N PRO A 75 -4.45 17.22 18.82
CA PRO A 75 -3.12 17.17 19.39
C PRO A 75 -2.94 16.13 20.51
N LYS A 76 -4.02 15.76 21.20
CA LYS A 76 -4.00 14.67 22.20
C LYS A 76 -4.01 13.31 21.54
N ARG A 77 -4.78 13.16 20.44
CA ARG A 77 -4.73 11.95 19.61
C ARG A 77 -3.34 11.73 19.03
N GLY A 78 -2.65 12.81 18.62
CA GLY A 78 -1.27 12.77 18.15
C GLY A 78 -0.28 12.22 19.17
N LEU A 79 -0.52 12.36 20.49
CA LEU A 79 0.36 11.77 21.50
C LEU A 79 0.28 10.24 21.53
N VAL A 80 -0.90 9.67 21.34
CA VAL A 80 -1.06 8.21 21.24
C VAL A 80 -0.32 7.68 20.01
N VAL A 81 -0.45 8.35 18.86
CA VAL A 81 0.25 7.98 17.63
C VAL A 81 1.78 8.15 17.77
N ARG A 82 2.24 9.18 18.51
CA ARG A 82 3.66 9.33 18.85
C ARG A 82 4.19 8.10 19.59
N ASP A 83 3.46 7.67 20.60
CA ASP A 83 3.96 6.58 21.45
C ASP A 83 3.79 5.23 20.75
N LEU A 84 2.85 5.10 19.80
CA LEU A 84 2.85 3.99 18.86
C LEU A 84 4.13 3.99 17.99
N GLY A 85 4.53 5.13 17.43
CA GLY A 85 5.79 5.26 16.68
C GLY A 85 7.02 4.91 17.54
N ASN A 86 7.03 5.28 18.83
CA ASN A 86 8.11 4.92 19.75
C ASN A 86 8.15 3.41 20.02
N ALA A 87 7.00 2.78 20.27
CA ALA A 87 6.91 1.34 20.49
C ALA A 87 7.34 0.55 19.22
N LEU A 88 7.00 1.05 18.05
CA LEU A 88 7.46 0.47 16.77
C LEU A 88 8.98 0.60 16.59
N ARG A 89 9.61 1.71 17.02
CA ARG A 89 11.09 1.84 17.02
C ARG A 89 11.75 0.81 17.91
N GLU A 90 11.21 0.55 19.10
CA GLU A 90 11.73 -0.46 20.01
C GLU A 90 11.56 -1.89 19.43
N ALA A 91 10.49 -2.13 18.69
CA ALA A 91 10.20 -3.42 18.08
C ALA A 91 10.75 -3.56 16.63
N GLN A 92 11.48 -2.58 16.09
CA GLN A 92 11.86 -2.53 14.67
C GLN A 92 12.61 -3.79 14.21
N GLU A 93 13.62 -4.21 14.96
CA GLU A 93 14.42 -5.39 14.61
C GLU A 93 13.57 -6.67 14.58
N PRO A 94 12.89 -7.09 15.66
CA PRO A 94 12.13 -8.32 15.64
C PRO A 94 10.92 -8.26 14.68
N LEU A 95 10.25 -7.13 14.54
CA LEU A 95 9.12 -6.99 13.64
C LEU A 95 9.58 -7.04 12.16
N GLY A 96 10.69 -6.37 11.82
CA GLY A 96 11.27 -6.42 10.47
C GLY A 96 11.76 -7.82 10.08
N GLU A 97 12.35 -8.56 11.03
CA GLU A 97 12.71 -9.97 10.83
C GLU A 97 11.47 -10.85 10.62
N LEU A 98 10.37 -10.60 11.35
CA LEU A 98 9.12 -11.33 11.14
C LEU A 98 8.51 -11.04 9.77
N VAL A 99 8.53 -9.78 9.31
CA VAL A 99 8.11 -9.41 7.95
C VAL A 99 8.89 -10.20 6.91
N SER A 100 10.21 -10.28 7.06
CA SER A 100 11.06 -11.05 6.13
C SER A 100 10.78 -12.54 6.19
N LEU A 101 10.60 -13.10 7.37
CA LEU A 101 10.32 -14.52 7.59
C LEU A 101 8.97 -14.94 6.99
N GLU A 102 7.94 -14.11 7.11
CA GLU A 102 6.56 -14.44 6.72
C GLU A 102 6.27 -14.11 5.25
N MET A 103 6.89 -13.04 4.71
CA MET A 103 6.62 -12.55 3.34
C MET A 103 7.71 -12.97 2.34
N GLY A 104 8.94 -13.18 2.78
CA GLY A 104 10.07 -13.55 1.92
C GLY A 104 10.91 -12.39 1.39
N LYS A 105 10.60 -11.12 1.72
CA LYS A 105 11.45 -9.98 1.36
C LYS A 105 12.72 -9.96 2.22
N ILE A 106 13.81 -9.41 1.68
CA ILE A 106 15.10 -9.37 2.38
C ILE A 106 15.01 -8.56 3.68
N ARG A 107 15.88 -8.86 4.66
CA ARG A 107 15.89 -8.23 5.98
C ARG A 107 15.93 -6.70 5.93
N ALA A 108 16.72 -6.14 5.02
CA ALA A 108 16.78 -4.70 4.84
C ALA A 108 15.42 -4.09 4.42
N GLU A 109 14.64 -4.78 3.59
CA GLU A 109 13.29 -4.35 3.20
C GLU A 109 12.27 -4.55 4.33
N GLY A 110 12.39 -5.62 5.12
CA GLY A 110 11.56 -5.83 6.31
C GLY A 110 11.76 -4.73 7.37
N LEU A 111 13.00 -4.37 7.65
CA LEU A 111 13.33 -3.25 8.54
C LEU A 111 12.87 -1.90 7.98
N GLY A 112 13.03 -1.71 6.66
CA GLY A 112 12.56 -0.51 5.95
C GLY A 112 11.05 -0.35 6.04
N GLU A 113 10.29 -1.44 5.98
CA GLU A 113 8.84 -1.42 6.12
C GLU A 113 8.40 -0.96 7.52
N VAL A 114 9.07 -1.42 8.58
CA VAL A 114 8.82 -0.92 9.93
C VAL A 114 9.25 0.55 10.07
N GLN A 115 10.32 0.97 9.38
CA GLN A 115 10.71 2.37 9.36
C GLN A 115 9.62 3.25 8.73
N GLU A 116 8.97 2.81 7.65
CA GLU A 116 7.83 3.52 7.07
C GLU A 116 6.66 3.67 8.05
N MET A 117 6.40 2.65 8.90
CA MET A 117 5.40 2.76 9.97
C MET A 117 5.77 3.86 10.98
N ILE A 118 7.05 3.97 11.34
CA ILE A 118 7.57 4.98 12.26
C ILE A 118 7.43 6.37 11.62
N ASP A 119 7.86 6.51 10.39
CA ASP A 119 7.87 7.79 9.67
C ASP A 119 6.45 8.36 9.48
N ILE A 120 5.46 7.52 9.20
CA ILE A 120 4.07 7.99 9.11
C ILE A 120 3.49 8.37 10.47
N CYS A 121 3.90 7.72 11.56
CA CYS A 121 3.55 8.16 12.90
C CYS A 121 4.14 9.55 13.19
N ASP A 122 5.40 9.78 12.86
CA ASP A 122 6.05 11.09 13.02
C ASP A 122 5.36 12.18 12.18
N PHE A 123 4.98 11.88 10.93
CA PHE A 123 4.21 12.78 10.09
C PHE A 123 2.83 13.10 10.71
N ALA A 124 2.11 12.08 11.19
CA ALA A 124 0.78 12.23 11.77
C ALA A 124 0.77 13.10 13.03
N ILE A 125 1.84 13.07 13.84
CA ILE A 125 1.99 13.96 15.02
C ILE A 125 1.95 15.42 14.58
N GLY A 126 2.73 15.79 13.57
CA GLY A 126 2.73 17.15 13.01
C GLY A 126 1.38 17.53 12.44
N LEU A 127 0.77 16.60 11.70
CA LEU A 127 -0.56 16.76 11.09
C LEU A 127 -1.66 16.99 12.13
N SER A 128 -1.54 16.46 13.35
CA SER A 128 -2.52 16.65 14.43
C SER A 128 -2.84 18.12 14.75
N ARG A 129 -1.97 19.04 14.36
CA ARG A 129 -2.12 20.48 14.52
C ARG A 129 -2.44 21.23 13.22
N GLN A 130 -2.61 20.49 12.11
CA GLN A 130 -2.75 21.03 10.75
C GLN A 130 -4.01 20.53 10.04
N LEU A 131 -5.00 20.01 10.76
CA LEU A 131 -6.30 19.58 10.21
C LEU A 131 -7.20 20.80 9.98
N TYR A 132 -6.75 21.72 9.13
CA TYR A 132 -7.36 23.04 8.93
C TYR A 132 -8.42 23.03 7.84
N GLY A 133 -9.43 23.89 8.01
CA GLY A 133 -10.39 24.26 6.97
C GLY A 133 -10.17 25.68 6.45
N LEU A 134 -10.86 26.02 5.38
CA LEU A 134 -10.81 27.35 4.77
C LEU A 134 -11.75 28.31 5.49
N SER A 135 -11.35 29.58 5.61
CA SER A 135 -12.25 30.70 5.96
C SER A 135 -12.49 31.50 4.70
N MET A 136 -13.76 31.85 4.43
CA MET A 136 -14.16 32.55 3.22
C MET A 136 -15.17 33.65 3.54
N HIS A 137 -15.27 34.65 2.67
CA HIS A 137 -16.24 35.71 2.81
C HIS A 137 -17.65 35.23 2.50
N SER A 138 -18.61 35.66 3.31
CA SER A 138 -20.05 35.50 3.02
C SER A 138 -20.54 36.59 2.08
N GLU A 139 -21.50 36.28 1.23
CA GLU A 139 -22.25 37.25 0.42
C GLU A 139 -23.19 38.09 1.26
N ARG A 140 -23.45 37.72 2.53
CA ARG A 140 -24.42 38.37 3.40
C ARG A 140 -23.72 39.21 4.45
N PRO A 141 -24.16 40.48 4.67
CA PRO A 141 -23.65 41.29 5.77
C PRO A 141 -23.88 40.63 7.13
N GLY A 142 -22.92 40.76 8.03
CA GLY A 142 -23.02 40.18 9.37
C GLY A 142 -22.97 38.67 9.43
N HIS A 143 -22.41 38.01 8.39
CA HIS A 143 -22.22 36.55 8.36
C HIS A 143 -20.75 36.19 8.20
N ARG A 144 -20.37 35.06 8.77
CA ARG A 144 -19.06 34.44 8.63
C ARG A 144 -19.23 33.04 8.07
N MET A 145 -18.49 32.69 7.04
CA MET A 145 -18.49 31.37 6.43
C MET A 145 -17.11 30.71 6.53
N TYR A 146 -17.09 29.43 6.86
CA TYR A 146 -15.85 28.67 6.98
C TYR A 146 -16.12 27.17 6.79
N GLU A 147 -15.06 26.41 6.50
CA GLU A 147 -15.08 24.96 6.47
C GLU A 147 -14.34 24.40 7.68
N GLN A 148 -14.79 23.27 8.17
CA GLN A 148 -14.09 22.47 9.16
C GLN A 148 -14.20 20.99 8.84
N TRP A 149 -13.26 20.23 9.37
CA TRP A 149 -13.15 18.80 9.15
C TRP A 149 -13.46 18.04 10.44
N HIS A 150 -14.27 16.99 10.33
CA HIS A 150 -14.67 16.12 11.43
C HIS A 150 -14.26 14.68 11.15
N PRO A 151 -14.03 13.87 12.20
CA PRO A 151 -13.82 12.43 12.05
C PRO A 151 -14.92 11.79 11.21
N LEU A 152 -14.55 10.78 10.45
CA LEU A 152 -15.47 10.08 9.54
C LEU A 152 -16.23 8.97 10.24
N GLY A 153 -15.55 8.13 11.02
CA GLY A 153 -16.15 6.97 11.67
C GLY A 153 -15.17 5.85 11.99
N VAL A 154 -15.64 4.62 11.88
CA VAL A 154 -14.76 3.45 11.90
C VAL A 154 -14.24 3.21 10.48
N ILE A 155 -12.93 3.11 10.31
CA ILE A 155 -12.30 2.88 9.01
C ILE A 155 -12.01 1.38 8.85
N GLY A 156 -12.45 0.80 7.76
CA GLY A 156 -12.04 -0.55 7.35
C GLY A 156 -10.75 -0.50 6.56
N ILE A 157 -9.71 -1.21 7.01
CA ILE A 157 -8.42 -1.29 6.34
C ILE A 157 -8.19 -2.74 5.92
N ILE A 158 -8.07 -2.99 4.61
CA ILE A 158 -7.80 -4.32 4.04
C ILE A 158 -6.47 -4.23 3.31
N THR A 159 -5.44 -4.94 3.81
CA THR A 159 -4.08 -4.88 3.28
C THR A 159 -3.67 -6.14 2.54
N SER A 160 -2.71 -6.00 1.62
CA SER A 160 -2.09 -7.07 0.85
C SER A 160 -0.86 -7.65 1.58
N PHE A 161 -0.34 -8.76 1.06
CA PHE A 161 0.75 -9.51 1.69
C PHE A 161 2.12 -8.86 1.52
N ASN A 162 2.31 -8.10 0.45
CA ASN A 162 3.64 -7.61 0.03
C ASN A 162 4.19 -6.46 0.89
N PHE A 163 3.31 -5.68 1.51
CA PHE A 163 3.62 -4.70 2.57
C PHE A 163 2.66 -4.93 3.74
N PRO A 164 2.88 -6.01 4.51
CA PRO A 164 1.91 -6.48 5.50
C PRO A 164 1.66 -5.50 6.64
N THR A 165 2.57 -4.57 6.90
CA THR A 165 2.47 -3.64 8.04
C THR A 165 2.48 -2.17 7.66
N ALA A 166 3.30 -1.74 6.69
CA ALA A 166 3.45 -0.32 6.34
C ALA A 166 2.16 0.31 5.84
N VAL A 167 1.45 -0.35 4.92
CA VAL A 167 0.18 0.16 4.35
C VAL A 167 -0.89 0.31 5.43
N TRP A 168 -0.94 -0.62 6.39
CA TRP A 168 -1.81 -0.45 7.56
C TRP A 168 -1.45 0.82 8.33
N ALA A 169 -0.17 1.06 8.59
CA ALA A 169 0.28 2.22 9.35
C ALA A 169 -0.01 3.54 8.61
N TRP A 170 0.18 3.58 7.28
CA TRP A 170 -0.15 4.75 6.47
C TRP A 170 -1.61 5.18 6.64
N ASN A 171 -2.51 4.20 6.68
CA ASN A 171 -3.93 4.45 6.92
C ASN A 171 -4.22 4.77 8.39
N SER A 172 -3.78 3.90 9.31
CA SER A 172 -4.21 3.94 10.71
C SER A 172 -3.63 5.12 11.49
N ALA A 173 -2.37 5.54 11.24
CA ALA A 173 -1.79 6.69 11.91
C ALA A 173 -2.53 7.99 11.55
N ILE A 174 -2.85 8.18 10.29
CA ILE A 174 -3.60 9.34 9.79
C ILE A 174 -5.05 9.29 10.30
N ALA A 175 -5.73 8.15 10.18
CA ALA A 175 -7.11 7.98 10.64
C ALA A 175 -7.22 8.22 12.15
N ALA A 176 -6.28 7.71 12.96
CA ALA A 176 -6.27 7.92 14.40
C ALA A 176 -6.16 9.41 14.77
N VAL A 177 -5.26 10.15 14.11
CA VAL A 177 -5.11 11.59 14.31
C VAL A 177 -6.34 12.35 13.81
N ALA A 178 -6.97 11.91 12.71
CA ALA A 178 -8.23 12.45 12.23
C ALA A 178 -9.39 12.24 13.22
N GLY A 179 -9.29 11.24 14.10
CA GLY A 179 -10.27 10.95 15.16
C GLY A 179 -11.15 9.72 14.89
N ASP A 180 -10.70 8.88 13.97
CA ASP A 180 -11.34 7.63 13.59
C ASP A 180 -10.79 6.46 14.39
N THR A 181 -11.53 5.35 14.43
CA THR A 181 -11.08 4.04 14.90
C THR A 181 -10.98 3.09 13.72
N MET A 182 -10.28 1.98 13.84
CA MET A 182 -9.96 1.12 12.72
C MET A 182 -10.30 -0.34 12.97
N VAL A 183 -10.78 -1.03 11.93
CA VAL A 183 -10.83 -2.49 11.85
C VAL A 183 -9.89 -2.92 10.73
N TRP A 184 -8.85 -3.66 11.08
CA TRP A 184 -7.86 -4.16 10.13
C TRP A 184 -8.11 -5.60 9.74
N LYS A 185 -8.17 -5.85 8.43
CA LYS A 185 -8.14 -7.18 7.84
C LYS A 185 -6.87 -7.32 6.99
N PRO A 186 -5.82 -7.99 7.50
CA PRO A 186 -4.61 -8.26 6.74
C PRO A 186 -4.82 -9.36 5.69
N SER A 187 -3.81 -9.56 4.85
CA SER A 187 -3.73 -10.72 3.96
C SER A 187 -3.67 -12.03 4.77
N SER A 188 -4.24 -13.08 4.20
CA SER A 188 -4.12 -14.43 4.76
C SER A 188 -2.72 -15.03 4.61
N SER A 189 -1.87 -14.46 3.75
CA SER A 189 -0.50 -14.93 3.54
C SER A 189 0.47 -14.42 4.60
N THR A 190 0.12 -13.32 5.31
CA THR A 190 0.98 -12.66 6.30
C THR A 190 0.21 -12.27 7.56
N PRO A 191 -0.43 -13.25 8.27
CA PRO A 191 -1.27 -12.92 9.42
C PRO A 191 -0.47 -12.65 10.70
N LEU A 192 0.73 -13.22 10.87
CA LEU A 192 1.49 -13.12 12.12
C LEU A 192 2.06 -11.72 12.35
N THR A 193 2.50 -11.05 11.28
CA THR A 193 2.94 -9.65 11.38
C THR A 193 1.84 -8.74 11.87
N ALA A 194 0.59 -8.98 11.45
CA ALA A 194 -0.56 -8.20 11.92
C ALA A 194 -0.88 -8.45 13.40
N ILE A 195 -0.76 -9.68 13.87
CA ILE A 195 -0.94 -10.03 15.29
C ILE A 195 0.14 -9.35 16.15
N ALA A 196 1.40 -9.38 15.69
CA ALA A 196 2.49 -8.71 16.39
C ALA A 196 2.27 -7.19 16.50
N VAL A 197 1.84 -6.53 15.42
CA VAL A 197 1.48 -5.10 15.43
C VAL A 197 0.30 -4.85 16.37
N GLN A 198 -0.71 -5.72 16.41
CA GLN A 198 -1.86 -5.55 17.30
C GLN A 198 -1.46 -5.64 18.79
N HIS A 199 -0.49 -6.50 19.15
CA HIS A 199 0.06 -6.54 20.51
C HIS A 199 0.71 -5.20 20.89
N ILE A 200 1.49 -4.60 20.00
CA ILE A 200 2.10 -3.27 20.21
C ILE A 200 1.01 -2.21 20.37
N CYS A 201 -0.02 -2.22 19.50
CA CYS A 201 -1.14 -1.28 19.61
C CYS A 201 -1.89 -1.41 20.95
N ASN A 202 -2.15 -2.63 21.40
CA ASN A 202 -2.85 -2.88 22.66
C ASN A 202 -2.09 -2.32 23.86
N GLN A 203 -0.77 -2.50 23.89
CA GLN A 203 0.06 -1.94 24.96
C GLN A 203 -0.04 -0.41 25.00
N VAL A 204 0.13 0.25 23.87
CA VAL A 204 0.04 1.73 23.79
C VAL A 204 -1.36 2.22 24.14
N MET A 205 -2.42 1.55 23.67
CA MET A 205 -3.79 1.93 24.04
C MET A 205 -4.04 1.81 25.55
N ALA A 206 -3.53 0.75 26.20
CA ALA A 206 -3.67 0.52 27.63
C ALA A 206 -3.01 1.65 28.45
N ASP A 207 -1.82 2.10 28.05
CA ASP A 207 -1.09 3.18 28.73
C ASP A 207 -1.86 4.52 28.74
N TYR A 208 -2.74 4.72 27.74
CA TYR A 208 -3.59 5.91 27.61
C TYR A 208 -5.02 5.71 28.14
N GLY A 209 -5.39 4.49 28.56
CA GLY A 209 -6.74 4.17 28.99
C GLY A 209 -7.76 4.14 27.85
N TYR A 210 -7.31 3.95 26.62
CA TYR A 210 -8.18 3.67 25.47
C TYR A 210 -8.23 2.17 25.20
N ASP A 211 -9.30 1.68 24.58
CA ASP A 211 -9.50 0.24 24.44
C ASP A 211 -9.43 -0.23 22.98
N SER A 212 -10.24 0.32 22.10
CA SER A 212 -10.54 -0.28 20.78
C SER A 212 -10.31 0.73 19.63
N LEU A 213 -9.19 1.49 19.68
CA LEU A 213 -8.82 2.41 18.59
C LEU A 213 -8.32 1.64 17.37
N PHE A 214 -7.46 0.63 17.62
CA PHE A 214 -6.90 -0.27 16.63
C PHE A 214 -7.42 -1.67 16.92
N THR A 215 -8.12 -2.28 15.99
CA THR A 215 -8.69 -3.61 16.14
C THR A 215 -8.36 -4.50 14.94
N LEU A 216 -8.40 -5.82 15.12
CA LEU A 216 -7.94 -6.80 14.15
C LEU A 216 -8.99 -7.87 13.89
N ALA A 217 -9.20 -8.23 12.62
CA ALA A 217 -10.07 -9.33 12.20
C ALA A 217 -9.44 -10.10 11.03
N ILE A 218 -8.60 -11.09 11.33
CA ILE A 218 -8.00 -11.99 10.34
C ILE A 218 -9.03 -13.02 9.91
N GLY A 219 -9.37 -13.03 8.64
CA GLY A 219 -10.34 -13.99 8.10
C GLY A 219 -10.37 -13.98 6.57
N SER A 220 -11.06 -14.96 6.01
CA SER A 220 -11.19 -15.06 4.55
C SER A 220 -11.89 -13.86 3.94
N GLY A 221 -11.62 -13.59 2.65
CA GLY A 221 -12.33 -12.57 1.88
C GLY A 221 -13.84 -12.78 1.87
N SER A 222 -14.28 -14.06 1.83
CA SER A 222 -15.70 -14.43 1.78
C SER A 222 -16.44 -14.31 3.12
N VAL A 223 -15.75 -14.25 4.25
CA VAL A 223 -16.36 -14.10 5.57
C VAL A 223 -16.13 -12.68 6.09
N VAL A 224 -14.90 -12.36 6.51
CA VAL A 224 -14.60 -11.05 7.10
C VAL A 224 -14.58 -9.95 6.02
N GLY A 225 -13.99 -10.23 4.84
CA GLY A 225 -13.96 -9.25 3.76
C GLY A 225 -15.37 -8.81 3.34
N GLU A 226 -16.26 -9.77 3.04
CA GLU A 226 -17.64 -9.46 2.65
C GLU A 226 -18.42 -8.77 3.78
N ALA A 227 -18.21 -9.17 5.04
CA ALA A 227 -18.83 -8.51 6.18
C ALA A 227 -18.42 -7.03 6.22
N MET A 228 -17.13 -6.72 6.08
CA MET A 228 -16.63 -5.33 6.07
C MET A 228 -17.19 -4.51 4.90
N LEU A 229 -17.23 -5.07 3.68
CA LEU A 229 -17.71 -4.35 2.50
C LEU A 229 -19.19 -3.94 2.63
N ASN A 230 -20.00 -4.76 3.28
CA ASN A 230 -21.42 -4.55 3.42
C ASN A 230 -21.82 -3.86 4.74
N ASP A 231 -20.88 -3.58 5.65
CA ASP A 231 -21.17 -2.98 6.95
C ASP A 231 -21.31 -1.46 6.85
N PRO A 232 -22.50 -0.89 7.13
CA PRO A 232 -22.73 0.56 7.07
C PRO A 232 -21.97 1.33 8.17
N ARG A 233 -21.46 0.66 9.21
CA ARG A 233 -20.64 1.29 10.27
C ARG A 233 -19.24 1.65 9.78
N LEU A 234 -18.81 1.12 8.62
CA LEU A 234 -17.55 1.43 7.96
C LEU A 234 -17.76 2.44 6.81
N PRO A 235 -17.80 3.75 7.07
CA PRO A 235 -18.04 4.77 6.03
C PRO A 235 -16.95 4.83 4.96
N LEU A 236 -15.74 4.35 5.28
CA LEU A 236 -14.60 4.26 4.39
C LEU A 236 -13.99 2.86 4.46
N ILE A 237 -13.71 2.28 3.31
CA ILE A 237 -12.86 1.11 3.14
C ILE A 237 -11.60 1.53 2.37
N SER A 238 -10.42 1.41 3.00
CA SER A 238 -9.15 1.39 2.30
C SER A 238 -8.83 -0.06 1.94
N PHE A 239 -8.59 -0.31 0.66
CA PHE A 239 -8.31 -1.63 0.12
C PHE A 239 -7.06 -1.60 -0.75
N THR A 240 -6.09 -2.44 -0.40
CA THR A 240 -4.89 -2.70 -1.20
C THR A 240 -4.93 -4.15 -1.68
N GLY A 241 -4.82 -4.37 -2.99
CA GLY A 241 -4.87 -5.71 -3.56
C GLY A 241 -4.99 -5.74 -5.08
N SER A 242 -5.49 -6.86 -5.63
CA SER A 242 -5.63 -7.01 -7.08
C SER A 242 -6.75 -6.16 -7.67
N VAL A 243 -6.61 -5.77 -8.95
CA VAL A 243 -7.62 -4.98 -9.69
C VAL A 243 -8.98 -5.67 -9.68
N SER A 244 -9.02 -6.99 -9.87
CA SER A 244 -10.28 -7.76 -9.91
C SER A 244 -11.05 -7.70 -8.58
N VAL A 245 -10.36 -7.81 -7.45
CA VAL A 245 -10.98 -7.68 -6.12
C VAL A 245 -11.32 -6.22 -5.83
N GLY A 246 -10.47 -5.27 -6.22
CA GLY A 246 -10.72 -3.83 -6.07
C GLY A 246 -12.00 -3.36 -6.77
N ARG A 247 -12.30 -3.87 -7.98
CA ARG A 247 -13.57 -3.62 -8.68
C ARG A 247 -14.77 -4.08 -7.84
N ARG A 248 -14.69 -5.28 -7.25
CA ARG A 248 -15.74 -5.79 -6.35
C ARG A 248 -15.90 -4.94 -5.10
N VAL A 249 -14.78 -4.50 -4.50
CA VAL A 249 -14.79 -3.59 -3.33
C VAL A 249 -15.49 -2.28 -3.69
N ALA A 250 -15.11 -1.66 -4.79
CA ALA A 250 -15.72 -0.41 -5.28
C ALA A 250 -17.24 -0.56 -5.46
N GLU A 251 -17.68 -1.63 -6.13
CA GLU A 251 -19.09 -1.90 -6.38
C GLU A 251 -19.87 -2.13 -5.09
N ALA A 252 -19.37 -2.97 -4.18
CA ALA A 252 -20.06 -3.29 -2.94
C ALA A 252 -20.19 -2.06 -2.03
N VAL A 253 -19.13 -1.28 -1.88
CA VAL A 253 -19.13 -0.08 -1.03
C VAL A 253 -19.99 1.03 -1.66
N ALA A 254 -19.95 1.20 -2.99
CA ALA A 254 -20.79 2.19 -3.68
C ALA A 254 -22.29 1.90 -3.54
N ARG A 255 -22.72 0.63 -3.50
CA ARG A 255 -24.13 0.27 -3.28
C ARG A 255 -24.71 0.83 -1.99
N ARG A 256 -23.89 1.01 -0.95
CA ARG A 256 -24.29 1.60 0.34
C ARG A 256 -23.85 3.07 0.50
N LEU A 257 -23.41 3.72 -0.59
CA LEU A 257 -22.92 5.11 -0.63
C LEU A 257 -21.72 5.35 0.31
N GLY A 258 -20.92 4.31 0.57
CA GLY A 258 -19.66 4.40 1.29
C GLY A 258 -18.54 4.98 0.42
N ARG A 259 -17.40 5.27 1.05
CA ARG A 259 -16.19 5.76 0.37
C ARG A 259 -15.15 4.65 0.25
N THR A 260 -14.27 4.77 -0.72
CA THR A 260 -13.13 3.87 -0.90
C THR A 260 -11.84 4.65 -1.12
N ILE A 261 -10.73 4.10 -0.63
CA ILE A 261 -9.38 4.32 -1.12
C ILE A 261 -8.98 2.98 -1.74
N LEU A 262 -8.58 2.99 -3.01
CA LEU A 262 -8.24 1.78 -3.73
C LEU A 262 -6.81 1.88 -4.23
N GLU A 263 -5.93 1.04 -3.70
CA GLU A 263 -4.55 0.89 -4.12
C GLU A 263 -4.38 -0.51 -4.75
N LEU A 264 -4.48 -0.54 -6.06
CA LEU A 264 -4.54 -1.78 -6.83
C LEU A 264 -3.22 -2.02 -7.58
N GLY A 265 -3.23 -2.99 -8.51
CA GLY A 265 -2.07 -3.33 -9.31
C GLY A 265 -1.50 -2.17 -10.11
N GLY A 266 -0.20 -2.26 -10.42
CA GLY A 266 0.54 -1.33 -11.25
C GLY A 266 1.29 -2.05 -12.37
N ASN A 267 1.50 -1.37 -13.49
CA ASN A 267 2.31 -1.88 -14.60
C ASN A 267 3.34 -0.83 -15.02
N ASN A 268 4.22 -0.51 -14.05
CA ASN A 268 5.02 0.69 -14.05
C ASN A 268 6.09 0.67 -15.15
N GLY A 269 6.20 1.78 -15.87
CA GLY A 269 7.13 1.97 -16.96
C GLY A 269 8.24 2.96 -16.62
N ILE A 270 9.45 2.65 -17.08
CA ILE A 270 10.56 3.60 -17.12
C ILE A 270 10.90 3.91 -18.58
N ILE A 271 10.88 5.19 -18.96
CA ILE A 271 11.37 5.67 -20.24
C ILE A 271 12.85 6.06 -20.09
N VAL A 272 13.71 5.52 -20.95
CA VAL A 272 15.15 5.88 -20.97
C VAL A 272 15.46 6.53 -22.31
N THR A 273 15.78 7.83 -22.26
CA THR A 273 16.09 8.62 -23.46
C THR A 273 17.55 8.45 -23.89
N GLU A 274 17.86 8.84 -25.12
CA GLU A 274 19.20 8.72 -25.70
C GLU A 274 20.28 9.53 -24.96
N ASP A 275 19.86 10.52 -24.17
CA ASP A 275 20.73 11.39 -23.39
C ASP A 275 20.75 11.05 -21.88
N ALA A 276 20.16 9.91 -21.49
CA ALA A 276 20.09 9.48 -20.10
C ALA A 276 21.45 9.10 -19.52
N ASP A 277 21.65 9.36 -18.23
CA ASP A 277 22.74 8.75 -17.47
C ASP A 277 22.44 7.26 -17.23
N LEU A 278 23.07 6.38 -17.99
CA LEU A 278 22.85 4.94 -17.91
C LEU A 278 23.31 4.34 -16.57
N ASN A 279 24.24 4.97 -15.84
CA ASN A 279 24.66 4.46 -14.53
C ASN A 279 23.55 4.65 -13.49
N LEU A 280 22.84 5.79 -13.54
CA LEU A 280 21.65 6.01 -12.71
C LEU A 280 20.51 5.07 -13.13
N ALA A 281 20.23 5.00 -14.44
CA ALA A 281 19.15 4.18 -14.97
C ALA A 281 19.30 2.70 -14.59
N VAL A 282 20.49 2.11 -14.76
CA VAL A 282 20.74 0.69 -14.41
C VAL A 282 20.45 0.40 -12.93
N ARG A 283 20.91 1.27 -12.02
CA ARG A 283 20.68 1.08 -10.58
C ARG A 283 19.21 1.17 -10.22
N ALA A 284 18.49 2.14 -10.75
CA ALA A 284 17.09 2.36 -10.49
C ALA A 284 16.22 1.24 -11.08
N VAL A 285 16.52 0.79 -12.31
CA VAL A 285 15.82 -0.32 -12.96
C VAL A 285 16.06 -1.62 -12.20
N LEU A 286 17.30 -1.92 -11.81
CA LEU A 286 17.62 -3.13 -11.03
C LEU A 286 16.83 -3.15 -9.72
N PHE A 287 16.90 -2.07 -8.93
CA PHE A 287 16.16 -1.98 -7.67
C PHE A 287 14.64 -2.05 -7.89
N GLY A 288 14.11 -1.33 -8.88
CA GLY A 288 12.69 -1.29 -9.17
C GLY A 288 12.12 -2.62 -9.68
N ALA A 289 12.90 -3.39 -10.44
CA ALA A 289 12.44 -4.64 -11.05
C ALA A 289 12.66 -5.88 -10.16
N VAL A 290 13.72 -5.87 -9.31
CA VAL A 290 14.15 -7.03 -8.52
C VAL A 290 13.74 -6.90 -7.05
N GLY A 291 13.63 -5.68 -6.52
CA GLY A 291 13.25 -5.43 -5.12
C GLY A 291 11.97 -6.18 -4.74
N THR A 292 11.95 -6.79 -3.57
CA THR A 292 10.87 -7.65 -3.06
C THR A 292 10.50 -8.79 -4.05
N ALA A 293 11.49 -9.28 -4.81
CA ALA A 293 11.29 -10.26 -5.89
C ALA A 293 10.19 -9.83 -6.89
N GLY A 294 10.15 -8.52 -7.27
CA GLY A 294 9.14 -7.99 -8.19
C GLY A 294 7.71 -7.91 -7.63
N GLN A 295 7.53 -8.11 -6.33
CA GLN A 295 6.21 -8.17 -5.67
C GLN A 295 5.82 -6.83 -5.02
N ARG A 296 6.08 -5.71 -5.72
CA ARG A 296 5.56 -4.38 -5.35
C ARG A 296 4.56 -3.89 -6.38
N CYS A 297 3.54 -3.20 -5.94
CA CYS A 297 2.65 -2.48 -6.85
C CYS A 297 3.41 -1.47 -7.73
N THR A 298 4.53 -0.92 -7.21
CA THR A 298 5.43 0.01 -7.91
C THR A 298 6.59 -0.67 -8.65
N THR A 299 6.66 -2.00 -8.73
CA THR A 299 7.71 -2.72 -9.45
C THR A 299 7.84 -2.21 -10.90
N THR A 300 9.08 -1.94 -11.33
CA THR A 300 9.36 -1.62 -12.74
C THR A 300 9.15 -2.88 -13.57
N ARG A 301 8.10 -2.90 -14.38
CA ARG A 301 7.75 -4.05 -15.23
C ARG A 301 8.06 -3.81 -16.70
N ARG A 302 8.03 -2.54 -17.14
CA ARG A 302 8.24 -2.13 -18.51
C ARG A 302 9.38 -1.13 -18.59
N LEU A 303 10.38 -1.41 -19.44
CA LEU A 303 11.49 -0.54 -19.76
C LEU A 303 11.38 -0.13 -21.23
N ILE A 304 11.12 1.15 -21.48
CA ILE A 304 10.87 1.74 -22.78
C ILE A 304 12.11 2.53 -23.15
N VAL A 305 12.92 2.01 -24.08
CA VAL A 305 14.30 2.47 -24.30
C VAL A 305 14.47 3.03 -25.71
N HIS A 306 15.11 4.19 -25.83
CA HIS A 306 15.45 4.74 -27.13
C HIS A 306 16.35 3.76 -27.94
N LYS A 307 16.02 3.53 -29.20
CA LYS A 307 16.66 2.51 -30.05
C LYS A 307 18.19 2.62 -30.14
N SER A 308 18.75 3.83 -30.00
CA SER A 308 20.19 4.05 -30.11
C SER A 308 21.01 3.51 -28.95
N ILE A 309 20.39 3.32 -27.77
CA ILE A 309 21.08 2.93 -26.53
C ILE A 309 20.63 1.59 -25.98
N VAL A 310 19.61 0.95 -26.56
CA VAL A 310 18.98 -0.25 -25.99
C VAL A 310 19.96 -1.40 -25.80
N ASN A 311 20.85 -1.65 -26.76
CA ASN A 311 21.81 -2.76 -26.66
C ASN A 311 22.82 -2.52 -25.53
N GLU A 312 23.35 -1.29 -25.41
CA GLU A 312 24.26 -0.94 -24.33
C GLU A 312 23.57 -1.06 -22.96
N LEU A 313 22.34 -0.57 -22.83
CA LEU A 313 21.59 -0.65 -21.59
C LEU A 313 21.29 -2.11 -21.21
N VAL A 314 20.89 -2.95 -22.17
CA VAL A 314 20.64 -4.39 -21.94
C VAL A 314 21.91 -5.09 -21.45
N ASP A 315 23.07 -4.84 -22.08
CA ASP A 315 24.33 -5.46 -21.66
C ASP A 315 24.74 -5.03 -20.24
N ARG A 316 24.52 -3.78 -19.87
CA ARG A 316 24.74 -3.28 -18.49
C ARG A 316 23.77 -3.93 -17.50
N LEU A 317 22.49 -4.05 -17.84
CA LEU A 317 21.49 -4.70 -17.00
C LEU A 317 21.78 -6.18 -16.79
N LYS A 318 22.18 -6.92 -17.85
CA LYS A 318 22.59 -8.33 -17.71
C LYS A 318 23.73 -8.50 -16.70
N LYS A 319 24.74 -7.63 -16.74
CA LYS A 319 25.85 -7.65 -15.77
C LYS A 319 25.37 -7.36 -14.35
N ALA A 320 24.44 -6.41 -14.19
CA ALA A 320 23.88 -6.03 -12.89
C ALA A 320 23.01 -7.17 -12.31
N TYR A 321 22.14 -7.78 -13.14
CA TYR A 321 21.31 -8.91 -12.75
C TYR A 321 22.15 -10.14 -12.35
N GLY A 322 23.25 -10.39 -13.04
CA GLY A 322 24.19 -11.48 -12.69
C GLY A 322 24.90 -11.31 -11.33
N GLN A 323 24.78 -10.14 -10.69
CA GLN A 323 25.32 -9.87 -9.35
C GLN A 323 24.26 -10.00 -8.24
N VAL A 324 22.99 -10.25 -8.60
CA VAL A 324 21.92 -10.41 -7.62
C VAL A 324 22.09 -11.74 -6.89
N ARG A 325 22.44 -11.67 -5.61
CA ARG A 325 22.48 -12.85 -4.75
C ARG A 325 21.08 -13.22 -4.30
N ILE A 326 20.64 -14.40 -4.72
CA ILE A 326 19.35 -14.98 -4.37
C ILE A 326 19.56 -15.94 -3.20
N GLY A 327 18.70 -15.92 -2.19
CA GLY A 327 18.85 -16.81 -1.03
C GLY A 327 17.89 -16.52 0.11
N ASP A 328 18.25 -17.02 1.30
CA ASP A 328 17.50 -16.78 2.53
C ASP A 328 17.41 -15.27 2.80
N PRO A 329 16.20 -14.69 2.87
CA PRO A 329 16.01 -13.25 3.07
C PRO A 329 16.56 -12.72 4.39
N LEU A 330 16.81 -13.57 5.38
CA LEU A 330 17.44 -13.19 6.65
C LEU A 330 18.96 -13.12 6.58
N ASP A 331 19.58 -13.65 5.51
CA ASP A 331 21.02 -13.47 5.26
C ASP A 331 21.30 -12.04 4.79
N PRO A 332 22.17 -11.28 5.49
CA PRO A 332 22.46 -9.87 5.17
C PRO A 332 23.07 -9.66 3.80
N ASP A 333 23.64 -10.68 3.19
CA ASP A 333 24.29 -10.64 1.89
C ASP A 333 23.34 -10.92 0.71
N VAL A 334 22.12 -11.37 0.98
CA VAL A 334 21.10 -11.66 -0.02
C VAL A 334 20.43 -10.38 -0.50
N LEU A 335 20.19 -10.30 -1.81
CA LEU A 335 19.56 -9.14 -2.49
C LEU A 335 18.17 -9.45 -3.02
N MET A 336 17.79 -10.72 -3.13
CA MET A 336 16.45 -11.15 -3.53
C MET A 336 16.09 -12.46 -2.81
N GLY A 337 14.97 -12.44 -2.11
CA GLY A 337 14.36 -13.62 -1.51
C GLY A 337 13.40 -14.35 -2.47
N PRO A 338 12.60 -15.32 -1.95
CA PRO A 338 11.62 -16.06 -2.73
C PRO A 338 10.39 -15.23 -3.09
N LEU A 339 9.55 -15.75 -3.99
CA LEU A 339 8.15 -15.36 -4.12
C LEU A 339 7.34 -15.84 -2.92
N VAL A 340 6.18 -15.24 -2.68
CA VAL A 340 5.35 -15.51 -1.49
C VAL A 340 4.86 -16.95 -1.42
N ASP A 341 4.57 -17.57 -2.57
CA ASP A 341 4.08 -18.95 -2.64
C ASP A 341 4.29 -19.61 -4.02
N GLY A 342 3.97 -20.89 -4.12
CA GLY A 342 4.09 -21.65 -5.35
C GLY A 342 3.07 -21.24 -6.44
N ALA A 343 1.99 -20.51 -6.12
CA ALA A 343 1.08 -19.97 -7.13
C ALA A 343 1.76 -18.84 -7.89
N ALA A 344 2.44 -17.93 -7.18
CA ALA A 344 3.22 -16.84 -7.77
C ALA A 344 4.35 -17.39 -8.69
N VAL A 345 5.02 -18.48 -8.30
CA VAL A 345 6.01 -19.15 -9.17
C VAL A 345 5.37 -19.64 -10.46
N ARG A 346 4.21 -20.31 -10.37
CA ARG A 346 3.51 -20.81 -11.57
C ARG A 346 3.05 -19.69 -12.48
N GLU A 347 2.52 -18.59 -11.92
CA GLU A 347 2.12 -17.41 -12.70
C GLU A 347 3.30 -16.80 -13.43
N MET A 348 4.44 -16.63 -12.77
CA MET A 348 5.67 -16.13 -13.38
C MET A 348 6.10 -17.00 -14.56
N MET A 349 6.17 -18.33 -14.36
CA MET A 349 6.61 -19.25 -15.41
C MET A 349 5.64 -19.26 -16.60
N ALA A 350 4.32 -19.20 -16.37
CA ALA A 350 3.32 -19.09 -17.41
C ALA A 350 3.44 -17.78 -18.22
N ALA A 351 3.74 -16.67 -17.52
CA ALA A 351 3.98 -15.38 -18.20
C ALA A 351 5.23 -15.43 -19.09
N ILE A 352 6.32 -16.06 -18.62
CA ILE A 352 7.55 -16.24 -19.41
C ILE A 352 7.29 -17.10 -20.66
N ASP A 353 6.54 -18.19 -20.54
CA ASP A 353 6.20 -19.03 -21.68
C ASP A 353 5.29 -18.30 -22.69
N THR A 354 4.34 -17.51 -22.19
CA THR A 354 3.49 -16.65 -23.05
C THR A 354 4.30 -15.57 -23.75
N ALA A 355 5.27 -14.94 -23.05
CA ALA A 355 6.17 -13.96 -23.65
C ALA A 355 6.98 -14.57 -24.81
N LYS A 356 7.54 -15.78 -24.64
CA LYS A 356 8.22 -16.53 -25.72
C LYS A 356 7.30 -16.78 -26.92
N ALA A 357 6.06 -17.21 -26.65
CA ALA A 357 5.07 -17.47 -27.71
C ALA A 357 4.72 -16.20 -28.49
N ASN A 358 4.78 -15.04 -27.84
CA ASN A 358 4.57 -13.72 -28.43
C ASN A 358 5.82 -13.11 -29.09
N GLY A 359 6.89 -13.90 -29.30
CA GLY A 359 8.12 -13.45 -29.94
C GLY A 359 9.11 -12.78 -29.01
N GLY A 360 8.91 -12.89 -27.68
CA GLY A 360 9.84 -12.39 -26.68
C GLY A 360 11.15 -13.19 -26.61
N GLU A 361 12.27 -12.46 -26.54
CA GLU A 361 13.61 -13.03 -26.36
C GLU A 361 14.01 -12.90 -24.88
N ILE A 362 14.23 -14.04 -24.21
CA ILE A 362 14.81 -14.03 -22.86
C ILE A 362 16.30 -13.69 -22.97
N VAL A 363 16.68 -12.56 -22.41
CA VAL A 363 18.08 -12.11 -22.42
C VAL A 363 18.80 -12.38 -21.11
N PHE A 364 18.05 -12.65 -20.05
CA PHE A 364 18.57 -13.07 -18.73
C PHE A 364 17.50 -13.82 -17.93
N GLY A 365 17.92 -14.81 -17.12
CA GLY A 365 17.05 -15.57 -16.24
C GLY A 365 16.08 -16.50 -16.96
N GLY A 366 14.86 -16.58 -16.45
CA GLY A 366 13.77 -17.33 -17.06
C GLY A 366 13.50 -18.68 -16.41
N HIS A 367 14.05 -18.95 -15.22
CA HIS A 367 13.97 -20.23 -14.56
C HIS A 367 13.44 -20.14 -13.13
N ALA A 368 12.72 -21.17 -12.69
CA ALA A 368 12.52 -21.44 -11.27
C ALA A 368 13.77 -22.15 -10.71
N LEU A 369 14.03 -21.96 -9.41
CA LEU A 369 15.21 -22.49 -8.70
C LEU A 369 14.80 -23.44 -7.56
N PRO A 370 14.17 -24.59 -7.88
CA PRO A 370 13.60 -25.49 -6.87
C PRO A 370 14.66 -26.11 -5.95
N GLU A 371 15.92 -26.11 -6.34
CA GLU A 371 17.05 -26.58 -5.51
C GLU A 371 17.36 -25.63 -4.34
N MET A 372 16.95 -24.35 -4.42
CA MET A 372 17.11 -23.38 -3.35
C MET A 372 15.92 -23.39 -2.37
N GLY A 373 14.75 -23.85 -2.84
CA GLY A 373 13.50 -23.91 -2.09
C GLY A 373 12.29 -23.81 -3.01
N PRO A 374 11.06 -23.99 -2.46
CA PRO A 374 9.85 -24.15 -3.28
C PRO A 374 9.45 -22.91 -4.08
N ASN A 375 9.89 -21.73 -3.67
CA ASN A 375 9.38 -20.47 -4.23
C ASN A 375 10.47 -19.56 -4.81
N PHE A 376 11.68 -20.08 -5.03
CA PHE A 376 12.76 -19.30 -5.62
C PHE A 376 12.70 -19.27 -7.14
N VAL A 377 13.00 -18.10 -7.71
CA VAL A 377 13.04 -17.85 -9.15
C VAL A 377 14.23 -16.95 -9.50
N GLU A 378 14.67 -17.01 -10.77
CA GLU A 378 15.63 -16.02 -11.27
C GLU A 378 14.91 -14.73 -11.70
N PRO A 379 15.45 -13.54 -11.36
CA PRO A 379 14.96 -12.30 -11.96
C PRO A 379 15.18 -12.33 -13.47
N THR A 380 14.17 -11.96 -14.24
CA THR A 380 14.11 -12.25 -15.66
C THR A 380 14.02 -10.97 -16.48
N ILE A 381 14.79 -10.88 -17.55
CA ILE A 381 14.72 -9.80 -18.56
C ILE A 381 14.27 -10.41 -19.89
N ILE A 382 13.20 -9.85 -20.46
CA ILE A 382 12.64 -10.28 -21.75
C ILE A 382 12.59 -9.07 -22.69
N ARG A 383 13.21 -9.18 -23.86
CA ARG A 383 13.08 -8.20 -24.95
C ARG A 383 11.81 -8.55 -25.74
N MET A 384 10.87 -7.62 -25.80
CA MET A 384 9.62 -7.78 -26.53
C MET A 384 9.66 -7.01 -27.86
N PRO A 385 9.12 -7.57 -28.96
CA PRO A 385 9.03 -6.86 -30.24
C PRO A 385 8.04 -5.69 -30.18
N GLU A 386 6.98 -5.83 -29.36
CA GLU A 386 5.93 -4.83 -29.17
C GLU A 386 5.25 -4.98 -27.82
N GLN A 387 4.39 -4.03 -27.46
CA GLN A 387 3.56 -4.09 -26.26
C GLN A 387 2.34 -5.01 -26.49
N THR A 388 2.51 -6.29 -26.20
CA THR A 388 1.45 -7.30 -26.32
C THR A 388 0.45 -7.21 -25.15
N PRO A 389 -0.73 -7.86 -25.24
CA PRO A 389 -1.66 -7.94 -24.11
C PRO A 389 -1.01 -8.45 -22.82
N LEU A 390 -0.11 -9.45 -22.89
CA LEU A 390 0.65 -9.93 -21.73
C LEU A 390 1.46 -8.81 -21.06
N VAL A 391 2.14 -7.97 -21.86
CA VAL A 391 2.94 -6.85 -21.34
C VAL A 391 2.05 -5.78 -20.68
N CYS A 392 0.78 -5.69 -21.08
CA CYS A 392 -0.21 -4.79 -20.49
C CYS A 392 -0.84 -5.33 -19.20
N GLU A 393 -0.65 -6.61 -18.89
CA GLU A 393 -1.12 -7.24 -17.65
C GLU A 393 -0.04 -7.22 -16.58
N GLU A 394 -0.44 -7.12 -15.32
CA GLU A 394 0.49 -7.20 -14.20
C GLU A 394 0.82 -8.66 -13.88
N THR A 395 2.10 -9.05 -14.02
CA THR A 395 2.63 -10.28 -13.43
C THR A 395 3.40 -9.91 -12.16
N PHE A 396 2.93 -10.35 -11.00
CA PHE A 396 3.48 -9.95 -9.70
C PHE A 396 4.74 -10.74 -9.32
N ALA A 397 5.77 -10.62 -10.17
CA ALA A 397 7.02 -11.38 -10.13
C ALA A 397 8.16 -10.56 -10.76
N PRO A 398 9.44 -10.96 -10.61
CA PRO A 398 10.58 -10.20 -11.09
C PRO A 398 10.82 -10.38 -12.61
N ILE A 399 9.87 -9.93 -13.43
CA ILE A 399 9.99 -9.90 -14.90
C ILE A 399 10.08 -8.45 -15.36
N LEU A 400 11.11 -8.14 -16.14
CA LEU A 400 11.29 -6.86 -16.81
C LEU A 400 11.13 -7.03 -18.32
N TYR A 401 10.11 -6.40 -18.90
CA TYR A 401 9.91 -6.34 -20.35
C TYR A 401 10.61 -5.12 -20.93
N ILE A 402 11.44 -5.32 -21.96
CA ILE A 402 12.15 -4.23 -22.66
C ILE A 402 11.56 -4.03 -24.04
N MET A 403 11.13 -2.81 -24.35
CA MET A 403 10.64 -2.35 -25.64
C MET A 403 11.45 -1.17 -26.14
N GLN A 404 11.51 -1.00 -27.47
CA GLN A 404 12.25 0.10 -28.09
C GLN A 404 11.28 1.17 -28.61
N TYR A 405 11.78 2.40 -28.70
CA TYR A 405 11.06 3.50 -29.32
C TYR A 405 12.02 4.42 -30.14
N GLU A 406 11.46 5.24 -31.02
CA GLU A 406 12.21 6.20 -31.84
C GLU A 406 11.94 7.64 -31.48
N THR A 407 10.68 8.00 -31.14
CA THR A 407 10.29 9.37 -30.78
C THR A 407 9.74 9.43 -29.35
N LEU A 408 9.84 10.58 -28.72
CA LEU A 408 9.33 10.77 -27.36
C LEU A 408 7.81 10.54 -27.28
N GLU A 409 7.09 10.95 -28.29
CA GLU A 409 5.64 10.76 -28.40
C GLU A 409 5.28 9.28 -28.44
N GLU A 410 6.04 8.47 -29.18
CA GLU A 410 5.89 7.00 -29.19
C GLU A 410 6.18 6.41 -27.81
N ALA A 411 7.25 6.84 -27.14
CA ALA A 411 7.57 6.37 -25.79
C ALA A 411 6.45 6.66 -24.78
N ILE A 412 5.88 7.86 -24.83
CA ILE A 412 4.75 8.26 -23.98
C ILE A 412 3.49 7.45 -24.33
N ALA A 413 3.23 7.21 -25.60
CA ALA A 413 2.10 6.41 -26.05
C ALA A 413 2.21 4.95 -25.57
N ILE A 414 3.39 4.32 -25.68
CA ILE A 414 3.68 2.99 -25.11
C ILE A 414 3.51 3.00 -23.60
N HIS A 415 4.05 4.03 -22.92
CA HIS A 415 3.97 4.15 -21.48
C HIS A 415 2.52 4.22 -20.98
N ASN A 416 1.72 5.14 -21.53
CA ASN A 416 0.32 5.36 -21.15
C ASN A 416 -0.64 4.28 -21.69
N GLY A 417 -0.19 3.45 -22.64
CA GLY A 417 -0.99 2.42 -23.33
C GLY A 417 -1.30 1.17 -22.49
N VAL A 418 -1.40 1.30 -21.16
CA VAL A 418 -1.78 0.23 -20.22
C VAL A 418 -2.95 0.68 -19.35
N PRO A 419 -3.77 -0.25 -18.86
CA PRO A 419 -4.92 0.11 -18.03
C PRO A 419 -4.55 0.67 -16.64
N GLN A 420 -3.36 0.39 -16.13
CA GLN A 420 -2.90 0.86 -14.81
C GLN A 420 -2.20 2.22 -14.91
N GLY A 421 -2.14 2.96 -13.79
CA GLY A 421 -1.47 4.26 -13.72
C GLY A 421 -0.96 4.59 -12.32
N LEU A 422 -0.13 3.69 -11.72
CA LEU A 422 0.38 3.92 -10.37
C LEU A 422 1.64 4.78 -10.39
N SER A 423 2.75 4.24 -10.90
CA SER A 423 4.07 4.88 -10.85
C SER A 423 4.77 4.83 -12.20
N SER A 424 5.60 5.82 -12.45
CA SER A 424 6.33 6.00 -13.70
C SER A 424 7.64 6.72 -13.48
N ALA A 425 8.60 6.56 -14.40
CA ALA A 425 9.82 7.33 -14.37
C ALA A 425 10.36 7.62 -15.79
N MET A 426 11.14 8.69 -15.88
CA MET A 426 11.92 9.00 -17.07
C MET A 426 13.37 9.27 -16.68
N PHE A 427 14.31 8.71 -17.42
CA PHE A 427 15.74 9.03 -17.32
C PHE A 427 16.16 9.88 -18.51
N THR A 428 16.57 11.12 -18.24
CA THR A 428 16.98 12.12 -19.24
C THR A 428 17.83 13.21 -18.60
N THR A 429 18.75 13.78 -19.36
CA THR A 429 19.45 15.02 -18.99
C THR A 429 18.86 16.25 -19.69
N ASN A 430 17.83 16.06 -20.53
CA ASN A 430 17.14 17.11 -21.24
C ASN A 430 15.94 17.64 -20.44
N LEU A 431 16.05 18.89 -19.99
CA LEU A 431 15.00 19.55 -19.23
C LEU A 431 13.65 19.58 -19.96
N LEU A 432 13.64 19.80 -21.27
CA LEU A 432 12.39 19.89 -22.05
C LEU A 432 11.65 18.54 -22.10
N LYS A 433 12.41 17.43 -22.23
CA LYS A 433 11.81 16.09 -22.17
C LYS A 433 11.26 15.78 -20.77
N ALA A 434 11.99 16.16 -19.72
CA ALA A 434 11.56 15.98 -18.34
C ALA A 434 10.27 16.75 -18.05
N GLU A 435 10.21 18.04 -18.40
CA GLU A 435 9.01 18.88 -18.22
C GLU A 435 7.81 18.38 -19.05
N HIS A 436 8.08 17.91 -20.29
CA HIS A 436 7.02 17.32 -21.11
C HIS A 436 6.45 16.04 -20.46
N PHE A 437 7.30 15.16 -19.93
CA PHE A 437 6.88 13.93 -19.24
C PHE A 437 6.06 14.24 -17.97
N LEU A 438 6.37 15.29 -17.23
CA LEU A 438 5.65 15.71 -16.03
C LEU A 438 4.41 16.56 -16.32
N SER A 439 4.21 17.00 -17.57
CA SER A 439 3.05 17.79 -17.97
C SER A 439 1.80 16.94 -18.17
N ALA A 440 0.65 17.60 -18.39
CA ALA A 440 -0.61 16.94 -18.72
C ALA A 440 -0.57 16.14 -20.05
N GLN A 441 0.47 16.28 -20.87
CA GLN A 441 0.68 15.53 -22.11
C GLN A 441 1.65 14.34 -21.91
N GLY A 442 2.23 14.21 -20.72
CA GLY A 442 3.21 13.20 -20.38
C GLY A 442 2.61 11.99 -19.72
N SER A 443 3.19 11.59 -18.58
CA SER A 443 2.72 10.42 -17.81
C SER A 443 1.31 10.63 -17.23
N ASP A 444 0.46 9.61 -17.37
CA ASP A 444 -0.89 9.56 -16.79
C ASP A 444 -0.94 8.82 -15.44
N CYS A 445 0.21 8.59 -14.80
CA CYS A 445 0.31 7.94 -13.50
C CYS A 445 0.14 8.92 -12.34
N GLY A 446 -0.27 8.38 -11.18
CA GLY A 446 -0.35 9.15 -9.93
C GLY A 446 1.03 9.58 -9.41
N ILE A 447 2.10 8.84 -9.75
CA ILE A 447 3.48 9.12 -9.40
C ILE A 447 4.31 9.20 -10.69
N ALA A 448 4.99 10.32 -10.93
CA ALA A 448 5.86 10.52 -12.08
C ALA A 448 7.21 11.08 -11.62
N ASN A 449 8.28 10.37 -11.88
CA ASN A 449 9.61 10.66 -11.40
C ASN A 449 10.57 10.98 -12.55
N VAL A 450 11.61 11.78 -12.30
CA VAL A 450 12.70 12.04 -13.26
C VAL A 450 14.02 11.69 -12.61
N ASN A 451 14.83 10.86 -13.29
CA ASN A 451 16.15 10.39 -12.85
C ASN A 451 16.13 9.65 -11.48
N ILE A 452 14.99 9.11 -11.11
CA ILE A 452 14.79 8.17 -10.02
C ILE A 452 13.82 7.08 -10.49
N GLY A 453 13.82 5.88 -9.86
CA GLY A 453 12.99 4.76 -10.30
C GLY A 453 11.50 4.89 -9.94
N THR A 454 10.73 3.85 -10.27
CA THR A 454 9.29 3.77 -9.98
C THR A 454 8.98 3.36 -8.55
N SER A 455 9.93 2.74 -7.83
CA SER A 455 9.80 2.29 -6.43
C SER A 455 10.47 3.26 -5.48
N GLY A 456 9.91 3.44 -4.29
CA GLY A 456 10.42 4.34 -3.26
C GLY A 456 9.44 5.50 -3.01
N ALA A 457 8.31 5.19 -2.36
CA ALA A 457 7.40 6.22 -1.87
C ALA A 457 8.04 6.95 -0.66
N GLU A 458 7.86 8.26 -0.61
CA GLU A 458 8.25 9.08 0.54
C GLU A 458 7.00 9.51 1.33
N ILE A 459 7.07 9.39 2.65
CA ILE A 459 5.93 9.63 3.55
C ILE A 459 5.32 11.03 3.41
N GLY A 460 6.09 12.04 3.05
CA GLY A 460 5.58 13.40 2.85
C GLY A 460 4.67 13.58 1.65
N GLY A 461 4.73 12.69 0.67
CA GLY A 461 3.91 12.70 -0.54
C GLY A 461 2.61 11.92 -0.38
N ALA A 462 1.58 12.30 -1.12
CA ALA A 462 0.37 11.48 -1.25
C ALA A 462 0.66 10.30 -2.19
N PHE A 463 0.42 9.08 -1.72
CA PHE A 463 0.62 7.86 -2.50
C PHE A 463 -0.69 7.41 -3.13
N GLY A 464 -0.65 6.99 -4.38
CA GLY A 464 -1.77 6.40 -5.09
C GLY A 464 -1.69 6.56 -6.59
N GLY A 465 -2.58 5.86 -7.29
CA GLY A 465 -2.61 5.79 -8.75
C GLY A 465 -3.88 6.32 -9.38
N GLU A 466 -3.92 6.18 -10.69
CA GLU A 466 -5.00 6.55 -11.58
C GLU A 466 -5.45 5.33 -12.40
N LYS A 467 -6.50 5.48 -13.17
CA LYS A 467 -7.06 4.43 -14.05
C LYS A 467 -7.43 3.16 -13.26
N GLU A 468 -7.00 1.98 -13.72
CA GLU A 468 -7.30 0.70 -13.05
C GLU A 468 -6.47 0.44 -11.79
N THR A 469 -5.50 1.29 -11.49
CA THR A 469 -4.85 1.25 -10.17
C THR A 469 -5.80 1.68 -9.06
N GLY A 470 -6.92 2.31 -9.39
CA GLY A 470 -7.95 2.68 -8.44
C GLY A 470 -8.05 4.18 -8.24
N GLY A 471 -8.08 4.64 -6.98
CA GLY A 471 -8.23 6.07 -6.68
C GLY A 471 -8.30 6.36 -5.21
N GLY A 472 -8.21 7.62 -4.89
CA GLY A 472 -7.89 8.11 -3.56
C GLY A 472 -6.40 8.30 -3.40
N ARG A 473 -5.98 8.66 -2.19
CA ARG A 473 -4.56 8.77 -1.83
C ARG A 473 -4.37 8.34 -0.38
N GLU A 474 -3.23 7.73 -0.13
CA GLU A 474 -2.78 7.33 1.20
C GLU A 474 -1.54 8.13 1.61
N SER A 475 -1.01 7.88 2.83
CA SER A 475 0.22 8.43 3.34
C SER A 475 0.16 9.95 3.56
N GLY A 476 1.04 10.73 2.90
CA GLY A 476 1.29 12.13 3.22
C GLY A 476 0.40 13.17 2.54
N SER A 477 0.92 14.39 2.47
CA SER A 477 0.27 15.54 1.86
C SER A 477 -1.14 15.79 2.44
N ASP A 478 -2.15 15.83 1.60
CA ASP A 478 -3.55 16.06 1.97
C ASP A 478 -4.40 14.77 2.01
N ALA A 479 -3.78 13.59 1.98
CA ALA A 479 -4.46 12.29 2.07
C ALA A 479 -5.36 12.18 3.31
N TRP A 480 -5.04 12.89 4.40
CA TRP A 480 -5.86 12.96 5.62
C TRP A 480 -7.31 13.37 5.37
N LYS A 481 -7.59 14.11 4.28
CA LYS A 481 -8.95 14.53 3.92
C LYS A 481 -9.87 13.37 3.59
N ALA A 482 -9.31 12.23 3.15
CA ALA A 482 -10.08 11.03 2.87
C ALA A 482 -10.71 10.42 4.14
N TYR A 483 -10.05 10.59 5.28
CA TYR A 483 -10.46 10.08 6.59
C TYR A 483 -11.38 11.04 7.35
N MET A 484 -11.75 12.15 6.75
CA MET A 484 -12.57 13.16 7.41
C MET A 484 -13.77 13.58 6.54
N ARG A 485 -14.80 14.12 7.18
CA ARG A 485 -15.91 14.76 6.50
C ARG A 485 -15.78 16.26 6.57
N ARG A 486 -15.84 16.92 5.43
CA ARG A 486 -15.85 18.38 5.34
C ARG A 486 -17.25 18.91 5.64
N GLN A 487 -17.33 19.94 6.46
CA GLN A 487 -18.56 20.64 6.79
C GLN A 487 -18.41 22.14 6.52
N THR A 488 -19.28 22.69 5.70
CA THR A 488 -19.38 24.13 5.48
C THR A 488 -20.31 24.73 6.53
N ASN A 489 -19.87 25.79 7.21
CA ASN A 489 -20.57 26.44 8.29
C ASN A 489 -20.77 27.91 7.95
N THR A 490 -21.93 28.43 8.27
CA THR A 490 -22.22 29.87 8.21
C THR A 490 -22.81 30.32 9.55
N ILE A 491 -22.20 31.33 10.14
CA ILE A 491 -22.69 31.95 11.38
C ILE A 491 -23.22 33.35 11.04
N ASN A 492 -24.49 33.56 11.34
CA ASN A 492 -25.08 34.88 11.34
C ASN A 492 -24.88 35.52 12.71
N TRP A 493 -24.15 36.64 12.78
CA TRP A 493 -23.94 37.45 13.99
C TRP A 493 -24.67 38.80 13.95
N SER A 494 -25.58 38.96 12.96
CA SER A 494 -26.50 40.11 12.87
C SER A 494 -27.90 39.76 13.38
N LYS A 495 -28.78 40.76 13.44
CA LYS A 495 -30.21 40.56 13.72
C LYS A 495 -31.05 40.41 12.46
N GLU A 496 -30.41 40.54 11.29
CA GLU A 496 -31.07 40.45 9.98
C GLU A 496 -30.95 39.02 9.45
N LEU A 497 -31.98 38.54 8.77
CA LEU A 497 -31.97 37.26 8.05
C LEU A 497 -32.23 37.51 6.55
N PRO A 498 -31.22 37.91 5.80
CA PRO A 498 -31.36 38.08 4.36
C PRO A 498 -31.58 36.73 3.69
N LEU A 499 -32.76 36.49 3.18
CA LEU A 499 -33.10 35.29 2.46
C LEU A 499 -32.51 35.32 1.05
N ALA A 500 -32.19 34.12 0.51
CA ALA A 500 -31.69 33.98 -0.85
C ALA A 500 -32.69 34.57 -1.87
N GLN A 501 -32.21 35.13 -2.97
CA GLN A 501 -33.02 35.65 -4.09
C GLN A 501 -33.95 36.80 -3.71
N GLY A 502 -33.71 37.47 -2.57
CA GLY A 502 -34.55 38.60 -2.12
C GLY A 502 -35.97 38.20 -1.72
N ILE A 503 -36.22 36.93 -1.46
CA ILE A 503 -37.51 36.42 -1.01
C ILE A 503 -37.84 37.07 0.36
N LYS A 504 -39.03 37.61 0.49
CA LYS A 504 -39.61 38.10 1.76
C LYS A 504 -40.85 37.29 2.08
N PHE A 505 -40.85 36.66 3.25
CA PHE A 505 -42.10 36.15 3.82
C PHE A 505 -42.76 37.31 4.55
N GLY A 506 -44.08 37.45 4.41
CA GLY A 506 -44.84 38.53 5.08
C GLY A 506 -44.63 38.48 6.60
N ASP A 507 -44.62 39.63 7.22
CA ASP A 507 -44.55 39.78 8.68
C ASP A 507 -45.76 39.18 9.38
#